data_d8d33c3bdb4b8c89d0632b86c1ab8b30
#
_entry.id   d8d33c3bdb4b8c89d0632b86c1ab8b30
#
_cell.length_a   1.000
_cell.length_b   1.000
_cell.length_c   1.000
_cell.angle_alpha   90.00
_cell.angle_beta   90.00
_cell.angle_gamma   90.00
#
_symmetry.space_group_name_H-M   'P 1'
#
loop_
_entity.id
_entity.type
_entity.pdbx_description
1 polymer ?
#
loop_
_entity_poly.entity_id
_entity_poly.type
_entity_poly.pdbx_seq_one_letter_code
_entity_poly.pdbx_strand_id
1 'polypeptide(L)'
;MSGKPLLLKIVSLVTYLTAFVSVCLFVNTQMNKYDYFIYLYGTSTAPGSKALVKVLSRDGELVSNPVVFVNGVKQLSSLIDLRPDMKEIKVVFGTTEAAFPLKYKDVADYSFKPQKKLRPTNQEAEKAKIVNVGIRKIFLLPENFRAVSEFETTVGLFCTENDKPCTDTSIFLDGSQHELHNGFMKFSTVFGKYQGVNISFENGDSGYIPIPYPGKMFKFYKTKDSLTLASLSDTRNVHIDCFNDGIWVGTDIVSVSYEGLVLPEPYTRCDTVQASLNSASPGTMFAVITSAKTLLGNIDDPYFSPLSKALPQFSPSAQRYFVTSYNSSFFQPLSTIFSGEKLEKEFNAARNAELSAYRIMLIISSIIGFFLFGYIMLKNIKVIEDEDGEVISNSLAKQRAIAICALSFYALFILGLLYFLNNLA
;
A
#
# COMPACT_ATOMS: atom_id res chain seq x y z
N MET A 1 -65.95 -23.10 -22.56
CA MET A 1 -64.88 -22.14 -22.97
C MET A 1 -64.49 -21.20 -21.83
N SER A 2 -64.01 -21.72 -20.69
CA SER A 2 -63.71 -20.91 -19.46
C SER A 2 -62.23 -20.68 -19.13
N GLY A 3 -61.31 -21.11 -19.98
CA GLY A 3 -59.87 -21.02 -19.65
C GLY A 3 -59.18 -19.67 -19.96
N LYS A 4 -59.75 -18.85 -20.88
CA LYS A 4 -59.11 -17.57 -21.32
C LYS A 4 -58.93 -16.51 -20.20
N PRO A 5 -59.92 -16.29 -19.30
CA PRO A 5 -59.72 -15.28 -18.25
C PRO A 5 -58.68 -15.69 -17.17
N LEU A 6 -58.55 -17.00 -16.91
CA LEU A 6 -57.55 -17.50 -15.97
C LEU A 6 -56.11 -17.32 -16.52
N LEU A 7 -55.89 -17.67 -17.78
CA LEU A 7 -54.60 -17.49 -18.46
C LEU A 7 -54.15 -16.04 -18.43
N LEU A 8 -55.02 -15.08 -18.73
CA LEU A 8 -54.70 -13.65 -18.70
C LEU A 8 -54.28 -13.16 -17.30
N LYS A 9 -54.96 -13.64 -16.26
CA LYS A 9 -54.61 -13.31 -14.86
C LYS A 9 -53.25 -13.89 -14.48
N ILE A 10 -52.97 -15.12 -14.90
CA ILE A 10 -51.66 -15.77 -14.66
C ILE A 10 -50.55 -15.00 -15.36
N VAL A 11 -50.71 -14.68 -16.64
CA VAL A 11 -49.70 -13.92 -17.41
C VAL A 11 -49.47 -12.54 -16.79
N SER A 12 -50.53 -11.85 -16.37
CA SER A 12 -50.45 -10.56 -15.69
C SER A 12 -49.65 -10.67 -14.37
N LEU A 13 -50.00 -11.68 -13.53
CA LEU A 13 -49.31 -11.91 -12.27
C LEU A 13 -47.80 -12.19 -12.50
N VAL A 14 -47.48 -13.06 -13.44
CA VAL A 14 -46.08 -13.39 -13.76
C VAL A 14 -45.34 -12.16 -14.25
N THR A 15 -45.94 -11.35 -15.12
CA THR A 15 -45.31 -10.11 -15.63
C THR A 15 -44.98 -9.13 -14.51
N TYR A 16 -45.93 -8.85 -13.61
CA TYR A 16 -45.70 -7.94 -12.47
C TYR A 16 -44.70 -8.50 -11.48
N LEU A 17 -44.73 -9.82 -11.21
CA LEU A 17 -43.77 -10.47 -10.34
C LEU A 17 -42.35 -10.37 -10.93
N THR A 18 -42.22 -10.61 -12.25
CA THR A 18 -40.92 -10.46 -12.95
C THR A 18 -40.38 -9.04 -12.86
N ALA A 19 -41.27 -8.03 -13.07
CA ALA A 19 -40.85 -6.63 -12.93
C ALA A 19 -40.40 -6.31 -11.51
N PHE A 20 -41.15 -6.75 -10.49
CA PHE A 20 -40.80 -6.53 -9.09
C PHE A 20 -39.44 -7.20 -8.71
N VAL A 21 -39.28 -8.47 -9.09
CA VAL A 21 -38.03 -9.22 -8.85
C VAL A 21 -36.85 -8.54 -9.55
N SER A 22 -37.06 -8.07 -10.80
CA SER A 22 -36.02 -7.34 -11.54
C SER A 22 -35.59 -6.05 -10.84
N VAL A 23 -36.51 -5.29 -10.25
CA VAL A 23 -36.21 -4.10 -9.46
C VAL A 23 -35.42 -4.48 -8.20
N CYS A 24 -35.85 -5.48 -7.45
CA CYS A 24 -35.16 -5.94 -6.25
C CYS A 24 -33.73 -6.39 -6.56
N LEU A 25 -33.54 -7.18 -7.60
CA LEU A 25 -32.23 -7.65 -8.05
C LEU A 25 -31.36 -6.49 -8.52
N PHE A 26 -31.94 -5.55 -9.29
CA PHE A 26 -31.22 -4.36 -9.73
C PHE A 26 -30.69 -3.55 -8.54
N VAL A 27 -31.55 -3.23 -7.57
CA VAL A 27 -31.14 -2.46 -6.37
C VAL A 27 -30.09 -3.22 -5.56
N ASN A 28 -30.29 -4.53 -5.35
CA ASN A 28 -29.30 -5.35 -4.64
C ASN A 28 -27.94 -5.37 -5.34
N THR A 29 -27.92 -5.58 -6.67
CA THR A 29 -26.67 -5.57 -7.45
C THR A 29 -26.03 -4.17 -7.48
N GLN A 30 -26.83 -3.11 -7.50
CA GLN A 30 -26.34 -1.73 -7.45
C GLN A 30 -25.70 -1.39 -6.10
N MET A 31 -26.22 -1.93 -5.00
CA MET A 31 -25.66 -1.74 -3.66
C MET A 31 -24.41 -2.58 -3.43
N ASN A 32 -24.19 -3.62 -4.23
CA ASN A 32 -23.00 -4.47 -4.14
C ASN A 32 -21.81 -3.76 -4.77
N LYS A 33 -20.87 -3.33 -3.93
CA LYS A 33 -19.66 -2.59 -4.35
C LYS A 33 -18.42 -3.41 -4.05
N TYR A 34 -17.35 -3.11 -4.79
CA TYR A 34 -16.04 -3.65 -4.51
C TYR A 34 -15.40 -2.80 -3.40
N ASP A 35 -15.49 -3.29 -2.15
CA ASP A 35 -15.16 -2.48 -0.98
C ASP A 35 -13.71 -2.59 -0.55
N TYR A 36 -13.01 -3.63 -1.00
CA TYR A 36 -11.64 -3.91 -0.59
C TYR A 36 -10.78 -4.29 -1.78
N PHE A 37 -9.53 -3.81 -1.79
CA PHE A 37 -8.54 -4.07 -2.80
C PHE A 37 -7.43 -4.93 -2.22
N ILE A 38 -7.09 -6.02 -2.91
CA ILE A 38 -5.96 -6.87 -2.55
C ILE A 38 -4.74 -6.48 -3.38
N TYR A 39 -3.60 -6.41 -2.71
CA TYR A 39 -2.30 -6.23 -3.34
C TYR A 39 -1.36 -7.32 -2.86
N LEU A 40 -0.57 -7.87 -3.78
CA LEU A 40 0.54 -8.75 -3.45
C LEU A 40 1.85 -8.03 -3.74
N TYR A 41 2.73 -8.03 -2.75
CA TYR A 41 4.08 -7.49 -2.87
C TYR A 41 5.10 -8.61 -2.74
N GLY A 42 6.13 -8.57 -3.57
CA GLY A 42 7.19 -9.57 -3.55
C GLY A 42 8.38 -9.16 -4.42
N THR A 43 9.33 -10.06 -4.52
CA THR A 43 10.52 -9.88 -5.36
C THR A 43 10.48 -10.76 -6.60
N SER A 44 9.52 -11.69 -6.69
CA SER A 44 9.36 -12.65 -7.78
C SER A 44 7.91 -13.14 -7.86
N THR A 45 7.47 -13.48 -9.06
CA THR A 45 6.19 -14.17 -9.31
C THR A 45 6.35 -15.68 -9.51
N ALA A 46 7.56 -16.22 -9.36
CA ALA A 46 7.82 -17.65 -9.53
C ALA A 46 7.07 -18.52 -8.49
N PRO A 47 6.72 -19.78 -8.82
CA PRO A 47 6.13 -20.69 -7.85
C PRO A 47 7.06 -20.89 -6.66
N GLY A 48 6.50 -20.92 -5.45
CA GLY A 48 7.24 -21.03 -4.21
C GLY A 48 7.84 -19.72 -3.70
N SER A 49 7.77 -18.62 -4.48
CA SER A 49 8.16 -17.30 -3.98
C SER A 49 7.19 -16.82 -2.91
N LYS A 50 7.72 -16.05 -1.97
CA LYS A 50 6.89 -15.43 -0.93
C LYS A 50 6.25 -14.13 -1.43
N ALA A 51 5.01 -13.93 -1.03
CA ALA A 51 4.25 -12.71 -1.30
C ALA A 51 3.60 -12.18 -0.03
N LEU A 52 3.71 -10.87 0.19
CA LEU A 52 3.01 -10.16 1.26
C LEU A 52 1.63 -9.75 0.75
N VAL A 53 0.59 -10.20 1.44
CA VAL A 53 -0.80 -9.81 1.19
C VAL A 53 -1.09 -8.51 1.94
N LYS A 54 -1.54 -7.48 1.21
CA LYS A 54 -2.12 -6.28 1.78
C LYS A 54 -3.53 -6.09 1.26
N VAL A 55 -4.39 -5.62 2.13
CA VAL A 55 -5.77 -5.26 1.78
C VAL A 55 -5.98 -3.81 2.17
N LEU A 56 -6.47 -3.04 1.23
CA LEU A 56 -6.89 -1.66 1.43
C LEU A 56 -8.41 -1.57 1.36
N SER A 57 -9.00 -0.74 2.19
CA SER A 57 -10.41 -0.35 2.02
C SER A 57 -10.57 0.52 0.78
N ARG A 58 -11.79 0.76 0.35
CA ARG A 58 -12.09 1.66 -0.76
C ARG A 58 -11.56 3.08 -0.52
N ASP A 59 -11.51 3.51 0.73
CA ASP A 59 -11.00 4.83 1.12
C ASP A 59 -9.46 4.87 1.21
N GLY A 60 -8.78 3.78 0.87
CA GLY A 60 -7.33 3.66 0.87
C GLY A 60 -6.72 3.33 2.23
N GLU A 61 -7.53 3.02 3.24
CA GLU A 61 -7.04 2.63 4.55
C GLU A 61 -6.52 1.19 4.54
N LEU A 62 -5.34 0.99 5.12
CA LEU A 62 -4.75 -0.34 5.27
C LEU A 62 -5.50 -1.13 6.34
N VAL A 63 -5.98 -2.33 5.96
CA VAL A 63 -6.56 -3.28 6.90
C VAL A 63 -5.48 -3.80 7.85
N SER A 64 -5.64 -3.53 9.15
CA SER A 64 -4.68 -3.95 10.18
C SER A 64 -4.89 -5.41 10.58
N ASN A 65 -3.79 -6.15 10.77
CA ASN A 65 -3.77 -7.52 11.27
C ASN A 65 -4.76 -8.49 10.59
N PRO A 66 -4.77 -8.58 9.25
CA PRO A 66 -5.66 -9.47 8.55
C PRO A 66 -5.26 -10.94 8.78
N VAL A 67 -6.25 -11.79 9.03
CA VAL A 67 -6.07 -13.24 8.98
C VAL A 67 -6.26 -13.69 7.54
N VAL A 68 -5.22 -14.24 6.95
CA VAL A 68 -5.19 -14.63 5.53
C VAL A 68 -5.44 -16.13 5.39
N PHE A 69 -6.27 -16.50 4.42
CA PHE A 69 -6.50 -17.88 4.01
C PHE A 69 -6.17 -18.00 2.52
N VAL A 70 -5.48 -19.05 2.13
CA VAL A 70 -5.26 -19.41 0.73
C VAL A 70 -5.95 -20.73 0.46
N ASN A 71 -6.87 -20.78 -0.49
CA ASN A 71 -7.72 -21.93 -0.77
C ASN A 71 -8.40 -22.50 0.50
N GLY A 72 -8.86 -21.63 1.40
CA GLY A 72 -9.47 -22.02 2.68
C GLY A 72 -8.49 -22.42 3.79
N VAL A 73 -7.18 -22.51 3.52
CA VAL A 73 -6.16 -22.86 4.52
C VAL A 73 -5.61 -21.59 5.17
N LYS A 74 -5.77 -21.49 6.49
CA LYS A 74 -5.27 -20.35 7.28
C LYS A 74 -3.75 -20.26 7.19
N GLN A 75 -3.24 -19.08 6.91
CA GLN A 75 -1.82 -18.77 6.93
C GLN A 75 -1.40 -18.26 8.31
N LEU A 76 -0.13 -18.45 8.66
CA LEU A 76 0.42 -18.01 9.96
C LEU A 76 0.57 -16.48 10.05
N SER A 77 0.70 -15.82 8.89
CA SER A 77 0.84 -14.36 8.78
C SER A 77 0.25 -13.87 7.46
N SER A 78 0.35 -12.58 7.18
CA SER A 78 0.02 -12.01 5.87
C SER A 78 1.02 -12.41 4.76
N LEU A 79 2.03 -13.20 5.10
CA LEU A 79 3.00 -13.75 4.15
C LEU A 79 2.51 -15.10 3.64
N ILE A 80 2.38 -15.22 2.33
CA ILE A 80 1.93 -16.43 1.65
C ILE A 80 2.98 -16.96 0.68
N ASP A 81 2.96 -18.26 0.43
CA ASP A 81 3.73 -18.85 -0.68
C ASP A 81 2.88 -18.84 -1.95
N LEU A 82 3.44 -18.36 -3.06
CA LEU A 82 2.79 -18.43 -4.36
C LEU A 82 2.78 -19.89 -4.85
N ARG A 83 1.59 -20.49 -4.94
CA ARG A 83 1.42 -21.88 -5.35
C ARG A 83 0.64 -21.98 -6.66
N PRO A 84 1.01 -22.92 -7.57
CA PRO A 84 0.28 -23.11 -8.81
C PRO A 84 -1.21 -23.48 -8.63
N ASP A 85 -1.56 -24.10 -7.50
CA ASP A 85 -2.92 -24.50 -7.14
C ASP A 85 -3.76 -23.38 -6.49
N MET A 86 -3.19 -22.17 -6.32
CA MET A 86 -3.90 -21.03 -5.74
C MET A 86 -5.09 -20.64 -6.61
N LYS A 87 -6.27 -20.52 -5.98
CA LYS A 87 -7.54 -20.18 -6.63
C LYS A 87 -8.23 -18.98 -5.97
N GLU A 88 -7.98 -18.81 -4.66
CA GLU A 88 -8.64 -17.80 -3.86
C GLU A 88 -7.74 -17.37 -2.70
N ILE A 89 -7.76 -16.08 -2.41
CA ILE A 89 -7.28 -15.51 -1.15
C ILE A 89 -8.48 -14.92 -0.43
N LYS A 90 -8.71 -15.38 0.80
CA LYS A 90 -9.73 -14.85 1.69
C LYS A 90 -9.05 -14.17 2.86
N VAL A 91 -9.55 -13.01 3.24
CA VAL A 91 -9.01 -12.20 4.31
C VAL A 91 -10.11 -11.90 5.32
N VAL A 92 -9.83 -12.15 6.59
CA VAL A 92 -10.75 -11.89 7.71
C VAL A 92 -10.12 -10.87 8.65
N PHE A 93 -10.86 -9.83 8.98
CA PHE A 93 -10.44 -8.77 9.90
C PHE A 93 -11.64 -8.23 10.68
N GLY A 94 -11.55 -8.24 12.00
CA GLY A 94 -12.70 -7.97 12.87
C GLY A 94 -13.85 -8.93 12.57
N THR A 95 -15.03 -8.37 12.24
CA THR A 95 -16.23 -9.13 11.81
C THR A 95 -16.38 -9.20 10.29
N THR A 96 -15.45 -8.59 9.55
CA THR A 96 -15.51 -8.49 8.09
C THR A 96 -14.70 -9.59 7.43
N GLU A 97 -15.24 -10.09 6.32
CA GLU A 97 -14.61 -11.08 5.47
C GLU A 97 -14.60 -10.57 4.03
N ALA A 98 -13.44 -10.63 3.39
CA ALA A 98 -13.29 -10.32 1.97
C ALA A 98 -12.65 -11.51 1.25
N ALA A 99 -13.29 -12.00 0.20
CA ALA A 99 -12.80 -13.08 -0.64
C ALA A 99 -12.41 -12.54 -2.02
N PHE A 100 -11.22 -12.94 -2.47
CA PHE A 100 -10.65 -12.51 -3.74
C PHE A 100 -10.39 -13.75 -4.61
N PRO A 101 -11.11 -13.93 -5.73
CA PRO A 101 -10.93 -15.06 -6.65
C PRO A 101 -9.63 -14.88 -7.44
N LEU A 102 -8.49 -15.06 -6.77
CA LEU A 102 -7.16 -14.83 -7.32
C LEU A 102 -6.47 -16.15 -7.60
N LYS A 103 -6.23 -16.43 -8.87
CA LYS A 103 -5.50 -17.62 -9.31
C LYS A 103 -4.02 -17.30 -9.45
N TYR A 104 -3.16 -18.31 -9.27
CA TYR A 104 -1.73 -18.16 -9.52
C TYR A 104 -1.42 -17.59 -10.91
N LYS A 105 -2.18 -17.99 -11.95
CA LYS A 105 -2.02 -17.49 -13.31
C LYS A 105 -2.17 -15.95 -13.38
N ASP A 106 -3.08 -15.38 -12.59
CA ASP A 106 -3.29 -13.93 -12.59
C ASP A 106 -2.09 -13.16 -12.04
N VAL A 107 -1.35 -13.77 -11.10
CA VAL A 107 -0.09 -13.24 -10.57
C VAL A 107 1.05 -13.48 -11.56
N ALA A 108 1.13 -14.65 -12.17
CA ALA A 108 2.17 -15.00 -13.14
C ALA A 108 2.08 -14.16 -14.42
N ASP A 109 0.86 -13.89 -14.89
CA ASP A 109 0.58 -13.07 -16.09
C ASP A 109 0.61 -11.56 -15.78
N TYR A 110 0.72 -11.16 -14.51
CA TYR A 110 0.81 -9.76 -14.12
C TYR A 110 2.15 -9.17 -14.59
N SER A 111 2.08 -7.99 -15.22
CA SER A 111 3.27 -7.32 -15.76
C SER A 111 4.18 -6.82 -14.63
N PHE A 112 4.89 -7.75 -14.00
CA PHE A 112 5.81 -7.48 -12.92
C PHE A 112 7.10 -6.85 -13.47
N LYS A 113 7.43 -5.67 -12.96
CA LYS A 113 8.73 -5.03 -13.19
C LYS A 113 9.47 -5.00 -11.87
N PRO A 114 10.49 -5.85 -11.68
CA PRO A 114 11.31 -5.79 -10.48
C PRO A 114 11.92 -4.39 -10.36
N GLN A 115 11.84 -3.80 -9.19
CA GLN A 115 12.56 -2.56 -8.92
C GLN A 115 14.07 -2.82 -9.04
N LYS A 116 14.82 -1.81 -9.51
CA LYS A 116 16.28 -1.91 -9.53
C LYS A 116 16.78 -2.13 -8.11
N LYS A 117 17.79 -2.97 -7.96
CA LYS A 117 18.53 -3.08 -6.71
C LYS A 117 18.97 -1.70 -6.28
N LEU A 118 18.61 -1.30 -5.07
CA LEU A 118 18.99 -0.02 -4.50
C LEU A 118 20.14 -0.21 -3.53
N ARG A 119 21.06 0.76 -3.53
CA ARG A 119 21.93 0.97 -2.37
C ARG A 119 21.23 1.95 -1.43
N PRO A 120 21.17 1.69 -0.12
CA PRO A 120 20.60 2.64 0.84
C PRO A 120 21.26 4.02 0.76
N THR A 121 22.51 4.04 0.34
CA THR A 121 23.36 5.23 0.23
C THR A 121 23.17 6.01 -1.06
N ASN A 122 22.72 5.40 -2.17
CA ASN A 122 22.72 6.06 -3.47
C ASN A 122 21.69 7.20 -3.60
N GLN A 123 20.61 7.17 -2.85
CA GLN A 123 19.60 8.23 -2.90
C GLN A 123 20.03 9.51 -2.15
N GLU A 124 21.03 9.40 -1.28
CA GLU A 124 21.49 10.46 -0.40
C GLU A 124 22.97 10.83 -0.63
N ALA A 125 23.70 10.03 -1.43
CA ALA A 125 25.11 10.24 -1.73
C ALA A 125 25.41 11.62 -2.33
N GLU A 126 24.49 12.16 -3.10
CA GLU A 126 24.63 13.51 -3.67
C GLU A 126 24.61 14.64 -2.63
N LYS A 127 24.11 14.36 -1.42
CA LYS A 127 23.95 15.34 -0.34
C LYS A 127 25.08 15.34 0.69
N ALA A 128 25.81 14.25 0.79
CA ALA A 128 26.91 14.17 1.74
C ALA A 128 28.10 14.96 1.22
N LYS A 129 28.65 15.79 2.07
CA LYS A 129 29.75 16.67 1.70
C LYS A 129 30.98 16.34 2.51
N ILE A 130 32.09 16.10 1.81
CA ILE A 130 33.40 16.24 2.40
C ILE A 130 33.68 17.73 2.48
N VAL A 131 33.93 18.23 3.67
CA VAL A 131 34.23 19.65 3.90
C VAL A 131 35.72 19.85 4.02
N ASN A 132 36.27 20.82 3.32
CA ASN A 132 37.65 21.23 3.47
C ASN A 132 37.76 22.23 4.62
N VAL A 133 38.65 21.94 5.56
CA VAL A 133 39.00 22.82 6.68
C VAL A 133 40.54 23.05 6.61
N GLY A 134 40.91 24.16 6.04
CA GLY A 134 42.30 24.39 5.62
C GLY A 134 42.73 23.35 4.56
N ILE A 135 43.83 22.65 4.83
CA ILE A 135 44.36 21.56 3.96
C ILE A 135 43.70 20.19 4.23
N ARG A 136 42.84 20.12 5.26
CA ARG A 136 42.20 18.89 5.72
C ARG A 136 40.87 18.67 5.06
N LYS A 137 40.54 17.42 4.77
CA LYS A 137 39.23 16.98 4.34
C LYS A 137 38.59 16.23 5.48
N ILE A 138 37.42 16.72 5.93
CA ILE A 138 36.67 16.15 7.05
C ILE A 138 35.41 15.48 6.53
N PHE A 139 35.15 14.30 7.05
CA PHE A 139 33.96 13.51 6.76
C PHE A 139 33.29 13.04 8.04
N LEU A 140 31.98 13.27 8.16
CA LEU A 140 31.16 12.77 9.27
C LEU A 140 30.34 11.57 8.81
N LEU A 141 30.43 10.47 9.55
CA LEU A 141 29.64 9.26 9.29
C LEU A 141 28.81 8.91 10.54
N PRO A 142 27.51 9.20 10.55
CA PRO A 142 26.62 8.75 11.61
C PRO A 142 26.54 7.22 11.65
N GLU A 143 26.39 6.65 12.85
CA GLU A 143 26.09 5.22 12.96
C GLU A 143 24.82 4.87 12.16
N ASN A 144 24.81 3.68 11.55
CA ASN A 144 23.76 3.25 10.66
C ASN A 144 23.49 4.20 9.49
N PHE A 145 24.50 5.00 9.12
CA PHE A 145 24.45 5.94 8.02
C PHE A 145 23.42 7.08 8.17
N ARG A 146 22.77 7.22 9.33
CA ARG A 146 21.71 8.23 9.54
C ARG A 146 21.73 8.81 10.95
N ALA A 147 21.75 10.13 11.03
CA ALA A 147 21.41 10.84 12.25
C ALA A 147 19.92 11.19 12.20
N VAL A 148 19.17 10.86 13.23
CA VAL A 148 17.76 11.22 13.36
C VAL A 148 17.64 12.32 14.40
N SER A 149 16.98 13.42 14.07
CA SER A 149 16.76 14.54 15.01
C SER A 149 16.17 14.05 16.32
N GLU A 150 16.57 14.68 17.42
CA GLU A 150 16.11 14.39 18.79
C GLU A 150 16.57 13.06 19.38
N PHE A 151 17.24 12.22 18.59
CA PHE A 151 17.85 10.99 19.10
C PHE A 151 19.37 11.13 19.22
N GLU A 152 19.92 10.65 20.35
CA GLU A 152 21.36 10.52 20.48
C GLU A 152 21.94 9.67 19.35
N THR A 153 22.95 10.18 18.70
CA THR A 153 23.61 9.52 17.56
C THR A 153 25.10 9.55 17.74
N THR A 154 25.73 8.38 17.68
CA THR A 154 27.18 8.29 17.56
C THR A 154 27.62 8.63 16.14
N VAL A 155 28.60 9.51 16.01
CA VAL A 155 29.15 9.94 14.74
C VAL A 155 30.64 9.68 14.71
N GLY A 156 31.11 9.01 13.66
CA GLY A 156 32.53 8.91 13.35
C GLY A 156 32.97 10.14 12.55
N LEU A 157 34.01 10.79 12.99
CA LEU A 157 34.70 11.83 12.24
C LEU A 157 35.97 11.23 11.65
N PHE A 158 36.12 11.39 10.34
CA PHE A 158 37.33 11.02 9.58
C PHE A 158 38.00 12.28 9.04
N CYS A 159 39.26 12.44 9.34
CA CYS A 159 40.08 13.55 8.89
C CYS A 159 41.20 13.02 7.98
N THR A 160 41.31 13.57 6.78
CA THR A 160 42.38 13.23 5.85
C THR A 160 43.11 14.48 5.36
N GLU A 161 44.43 14.32 5.17
CA GLU A 161 45.31 15.30 4.56
C GLU A 161 46.12 14.60 3.48
N ASN A 162 46.11 15.08 2.25
CA ASN A 162 46.80 14.46 1.11
C ASN A 162 46.53 12.95 0.96
N ASP A 163 45.24 12.56 1.09
CA ASP A 163 44.76 11.17 1.03
C ASP A 163 45.38 10.24 2.11
N LYS A 164 45.85 10.80 3.22
CA LYS A 164 46.33 10.08 4.42
C LYS A 164 45.54 10.55 5.65
N PRO A 165 45.44 9.72 6.70
CA PRO A 165 44.88 10.19 7.98
C PRO A 165 45.63 11.42 8.49
N CYS A 166 44.87 12.40 9.04
CA CYS A 166 45.48 13.58 9.67
C CYS A 166 46.41 13.19 10.82
N THR A 167 47.46 13.97 10.98
CA THR A 167 48.45 13.79 12.05
C THR A 167 48.13 14.57 13.33
N ASP A 168 47.12 15.46 13.26
CA ASP A 168 46.66 16.19 14.43
C ASP A 168 46.24 15.25 15.55
N THR A 169 46.52 15.65 16.79
CA THR A 169 46.18 14.86 17.99
C THR A 169 44.91 15.37 18.68
N SER A 170 44.46 16.58 18.33
CA SER A 170 43.29 17.19 18.91
C SER A 170 42.47 17.95 17.87
N ILE A 171 41.18 18.09 18.15
CA ILE A 171 40.17 18.82 17.37
C ILE A 171 39.15 19.42 18.30
N PHE A 172 38.61 20.58 17.98
CA PHE A 172 37.54 21.21 18.74
C PHE A 172 36.24 21.03 17.97
N LEU A 173 35.24 20.47 18.66
CA LEU A 173 33.88 20.34 18.15
C LEU A 173 32.96 21.24 18.97
N ASP A 174 32.32 22.20 18.31
CA ASP A 174 31.48 23.23 18.97
C ASP A 174 32.16 23.86 20.20
N GLY A 175 33.49 24.06 20.13
CA GLY A 175 34.32 24.63 21.17
C GLY A 175 34.84 23.64 22.24
N SER A 176 34.42 22.39 22.22
CA SER A 176 34.93 21.35 23.12
C SER A 176 36.08 20.59 22.49
N GLN A 177 37.20 20.46 23.23
CA GLN A 177 38.38 19.72 22.75
C GLN A 177 38.14 18.20 22.82
N HIS A 178 38.52 17.52 21.76
CA HIS A 178 38.48 16.07 21.62
C HIS A 178 39.79 15.52 21.08
N GLU A 179 40.11 14.28 21.47
CA GLU A 179 41.30 13.60 20.96
C GLU A 179 41.03 13.01 19.56
N LEU A 180 41.96 13.21 18.65
CA LEU A 180 41.95 12.67 17.31
C LEU A 180 43.05 11.62 17.18
N HIS A 181 42.67 10.35 16.99
CA HIS A 181 43.62 9.24 16.91
C HIS A 181 43.82 8.80 15.46
N ASN A 182 44.98 9.15 14.88
CA ASN A 182 45.29 8.82 13.50
C ASN A 182 44.15 9.21 12.55
N GLY A 183 43.71 10.48 12.64
CA GLY A 183 42.66 11.05 11.78
C GLY A 183 41.26 10.57 12.09
N PHE A 184 41.01 9.83 13.18
CA PHE A 184 39.69 9.32 13.51
C PHE A 184 39.29 9.56 14.97
N MET A 185 38.04 9.91 15.17
CA MET A 185 37.40 9.93 16.50
C MET A 185 35.93 9.58 16.40
N LYS A 186 35.30 9.30 17.55
CA LYS A 186 33.86 9.16 17.71
C LYS A 186 33.35 10.12 18.74
N PHE A 187 32.19 10.68 18.51
CA PHE A 187 31.46 11.46 19.49
C PHE A 187 29.97 11.14 19.39
N SER A 188 29.23 11.34 20.47
CA SER A 188 27.78 11.18 20.53
C SER A 188 27.14 12.54 20.79
N THR A 189 26.07 12.81 20.08
CA THR A 189 25.33 14.06 20.23
C THR A 189 23.87 13.90 19.78
N VAL A 190 23.02 14.78 20.26
CA VAL A 190 21.65 14.91 19.77
C VAL A 190 21.59 16.07 18.78
N PHE A 191 21.27 15.76 17.57
CA PHE A 191 21.15 16.77 16.52
C PHE A 191 19.74 17.33 16.46
N GLY A 192 19.65 18.66 16.37
CA GLY A 192 18.41 19.32 15.98
C GLY A 192 18.14 19.20 14.48
N LYS A 193 17.00 19.70 14.05
CA LYS A 193 16.63 19.76 12.64
C LYS A 193 17.55 20.73 11.89
N TYR A 194 18.27 20.26 10.87
CA TYR A 194 19.18 21.08 10.03
C TYR A 194 20.46 21.58 10.71
N GLN A 195 20.97 20.87 11.68
CA GLN A 195 22.24 21.24 12.33
C GLN A 195 23.43 20.47 11.76
N GLY A 196 24.62 20.97 12.03
CA GLY A 196 25.91 20.36 11.78
C GLY A 196 26.82 20.61 12.98
N VAL A 197 28.10 20.47 12.78
CA VAL A 197 29.14 20.62 13.80
C VAL A 197 30.13 21.69 13.36
N ASN A 198 30.44 22.65 14.24
CA ASN A 198 31.57 23.54 14.06
C ASN A 198 32.83 22.83 14.44
N ILE A 199 33.81 22.86 13.54
CA ILE A 199 35.09 22.19 13.75
C ILE A 199 36.19 23.24 13.68
N SER A 200 37.15 23.16 14.62
CA SER A 200 38.37 23.94 14.56
C SER A 200 39.56 23.14 15.01
N PHE A 201 40.74 23.54 14.52
CA PHE A 201 42.02 22.97 14.83
C PHE A 201 42.89 23.99 15.59
N GLU A 202 43.93 23.55 16.27
CA GLU A 202 44.85 24.41 17.05
C GLU A 202 45.51 25.49 16.21
N ASN A 203 45.73 25.24 14.92
CA ASN A 203 46.33 26.22 13.99
C ASN A 203 45.34 27.35 13.57
N GLY A 204 44.12 27.34 14.04
CA GLY A 204 43.06 28.32 13.75
C GLY A 204 42.20 27.98 12.53
N ASP A 205 42.50 26.93 11.79
CA ASP A 205 41.60 26.46 10.72
C ASP A 205 40.25 26.07 11.31
N SER A 206 39.15 26.53 10.72
CA SER A 206 37.83 26.21 11.19
C SER A 206 36.84 26.03 10.05
N GLY A 207 35.74 25.32 10.31
CA GLY A 207 34.70 25.09 9.34
C GLY A 207 33.44 24.55 9.98
N TYR A 208 32.33 24.66 9.28
CA TYR A 208 31.05 24.08 9.64
C TYR A 208 30.76 22.88 8.74
N ILE A 209 30.45 21.73 9.36
CA ILE A 209 30.15 20.50 8.64
C ILE A 209 28.70 20.13 8.91
N PRO A 210 27.83 20.19 7.90
CA PRO A 210 26.46 19.75 8.05
C PRO A 210 26.41 18.25 8.26
N ILE A 211 25.40 17.78 9.01
CA ILE A 211 25.19 16.35 9.21
C ILE A 211 24.84 15.72 7.87
N PRO A 212 25.58 14.68 7.46
CA PRO A 212 25.23 13.91 6.30
C PRO A 212 23.99 13.03 6.60
N TYR A 213 23.12 12.89 5.63
CA TYR A 213 21.99 11.93 5.62
C TYR A 213 21.06 12.02 6.83
N PRO A 214 20.40 13.16 7.07
CA PRO A 214 19.47 13.28 8.19
C PRO A 214 18.33 12.26 8.05
N GLY A 215 18.13 11.46 9.08
CA GLY A 215 17.00 10.54 9.19
C GLY A 215 15.69 11.31 9.38
N LYS A 216 14.60 10.77 8.83
CA LYS A 216 13.31 11.47 8.86
C LYS A 216 12.45 11.08 10.05
N MET A 217 12.39 9.81 10.42
CA MET A 217 11.40 9.32 11.37
C MET A 217 11.90 8.20 12.28
N PHE A 218 12.62 7.23 11.73
CA PHE A 218 13.00 6.02 12.43
C PHE A 218 14.50 5.97 12.71
N LYS A 219 14.83 5.48 13.89
CA LYS A 219 16.21 5.19 14.28
C LYS A 219 16.33 3.77 14.79
N PHE A 220 17.36 3.06 14.31
CA PHE A 220 17.77 1.78 14.87
C PHE A 220 18.89 1.96 15.88
N TYR A 221 18.77 1.26 17.01
CA TYR A 221 19.81 1.11 18.01
C TYR A 221 20.21 -0.35 18.09
N LYS A 222 21.49 -0.62 17.98
CA LYS A 222 22.03 -1.95 18.20
C LYS A 222 22.82 -2.00 19.50
N THR A 223 22.39 -2.86 20.39
CA THR A 223 23.20 -3.31 21.54
C THR A 223 23.88 -4.64 21.16
N LYS A 224 24.64 -5.21 22.12
CA LYS A 224 25.30 -6.49 21.88
C LYS A 224 24.32 -7.61 21.51
N ASP A 225 23.15 -7.61 22.16
CA ASP A 225 22.18 -8.73 22.11
C ASP A 225 20.81 -8.33 21.58
N SER A 226 20.58 -7.05 21.23
CA SER A 226 19.28 -6.57 20.75
C SER A 226 19.37 -5.53 19.64
N LEU A 227 18.35 -5.48 18.81
CA LEU A 227 18.08 -4.43 17.85
C LEU A 227 16.79 -3.75 18.22
N THR A 228 16.85 -2.45 18.49
CA THR A 228 15.68 -1.63 18.86
C THR A 228 15.38 -0.63 17.77
N LEU A 229 14.10 -0.49 17.45
CA LEU A 229 13.59 0.51 16.53
C LEU A 229 12.82 1.58 17.31
N ALA A 230 13.18 2.85 17.17
CA ALA A 230 12.49 3.99 17.74
C ALA A 230 11.91 4.89 16.65
N SER A 231 10.87 5.65 16.99
CA SER A 231 10.22 6.63 16.11
C SER A 231 10.09 7.98 16.83
N LEU A 232 10.18 9.08 16.06
CA LEU A 232 9.97 10.44 16.61
C LEU A 232 8.59 10.67 17.20
N SER A 233 7.62 9.86 16.86
CA SER A 233 6.26 9.90 17.40
C SER A 233 5.67 8.50 17.42
N ASP A 234 4.61 8.30 18.20
CA ASP A 234 3.87 7.06 18.20
C ASP A 234 3.34 6.76 16.79
N THR A 235 3.89 5.73 16.20
CA THR A 235 3.63 5.39 14.81
C THR A 235 3.08 3.97 14.72
N ARG A 236 1.88 3.85 14.18
CA ARG A 236 1.23 2.56 13.92
C ARG A 236 1.54 2.09 12.49
N ASN A 237 1.37 0.79 12.27
CA ASN A 237 1.54 0.16 10.95
C ASN A 237 2.93 0.37 10.35
N VAL A 238 3.97 0.34 11.18
CA VAL A 238 5.35 0.36 10.72
C VAL A 238 5.70 -1.02 10.16
N HIS A 239 6.09 -1.06 8.91
CA HIS A 239 6.57 -2.27 8.24
C HIS A 239 8.03 -2.48 8.57
N ILE A 240 8.36 -3.67 9.07
CA ILE A 240 9.73 -4.10 9.30
C ILE A 240 10.03 -5.21 8.30
N ASP A 241 10.81 -4.89 7.29
CA ASP A 241 11.23 -5.82 6.25
C ASP A 241 12.60 -6.41 6.57
N CYS A 242 12.73 -7.72 6.42
CA CYS A 242 13.95 -8.48 6.59
C CYS A 242 14.52 -8.87 5.22
N PHE A 243 15.83 -8.68 5.05
CA PHE A 243 16.56 -9.08 3.86
C PHE A 243 17.75 -9.94 4.23
N ASN A 244 18.00 -11.01 3.42
CA ASN A 244 19.20 -11.81 3.48
C ASN A 244 19.80 -11.86 2.08
N ASP A 245 21.11 -11.59 1.95
CA ASP A 245 21.81 -11.43 0.67
C ASP A 245 21.12 -10.44 -0.28
N GLY A 246 20.48 -9.41 0.28
CA GLY A 246 19.71 -8.43 -0.45
C GLY A 246 18.35 -8.91 -0.96
N ILE A 247 17.94 -10.13 -0.63
CA ILE A 247 16.64 -10.70 -0.99
C ILE A 247 15.69 -10.52 0.20
N TRP A 248 14.49 -10.02 -0.06
CA TRP A 248 13.45 -9.92 0.94
C TRP A 248 12.98 -11.30 1.41
N VAL A 249 12.96 -11.51 2.72
CA VAL A 249 12.63 -12.80 3.36
C VAL A 249 11.31 -12.74 4.11
N GLY A 250 10.91 -11.55 4.56
CA GLY A 250 9.67 -11.39 5.31
C GLY A 250 9.49 -9.98 5.83
N THR A 251 8.31 -9.73 6.38
CA THR A 251 7.92 -8.46 6.99
C THR A 251 6.96 -8.70 8.15
N ASP A 252 6.99 -7.79 9.11
CA ASP A 252 5.94 -7.65 10.13
C ASP A 252 5.44 -6.22 10.17
N ILE A 253 4.25 -6.04 10.73
CA ILE A 253 3.65 -4.73 10.95
C ILE A 253 3.56 -4.52 12.45
N VAL A 254 4.20 -3.47 12.94
CA VAL A 254 4.33 -3.17 14.37
C VAL A 254 3.94 -1.73 14.65
N SER A 255 3.69 -1.44 15.93
CA SER A 255 3.60 -0.07 16.45
C SER A 255 4.91 0.29 17.13
N VAL A 256 5.43 1.47 16.86
CA VAL A 256 6.71 1.94 17.37
C VAL A 256 6.51 3.30 18.05
N SER A 257 7.07 3.48 19.22
CA SER A 257 7.07 4.73 20.00
C SER A 257 8.45 5.38 20.05
N TYR A 258 8.55 6.52 20.71
CA TYR A 258 9.83 7.17 20.99
C TYR A 258 10.72 6.33 21.91
N GLU A 259 10.14 5.61 22.86
CA GLU A 259 10.88 4.71 23.76
C GLU A 259 11.51 3.53 23.03
N GLY A 260 10.99 3.21 21.87
CA GLY A 260 11.47 2.15 20.99
C GLY A 260 10.81 0.78 21.23
N LEU A 261 10.91 -0.04 20.20
CA LEU A 261 10.48 -1.43 20.20
C LEU A 261 11.71 -2.33 20.03
N VAL A 262 11.93 -3.22 20.96
CA VAL A 262 12.95 -4.28 20.80
C VAL A 262 12.41 -5.28 19.78
N LEU A 263 13.16 -5.45 18.69
CA LEU A 263 12.78 -6.36 17.63
C LEU A 263 13.04 -7.81 18.06
N PRO A 264 12.11 -8.75 17.76
CA PRO A 264 12.26 -10.15 18.10
C PRO A 264 13.43 -10.80 17.35
N GLU A 265 13.87 -11.97 17.83
CA GLU A 265 15.02 -12.71 17.32
C GLU A 265 15.09 -12.90 15.80
N PRO A 266 14.00 -13.18 15.04
CA PRO A 266 14.11 -13.34 13.60
C PRO A 266 14.77 -12.13 12.92
N TYR A 267 14.53 -10.91 13.39
CA TYR A 267 15.10 -9.70 12.80
C TYR A 267 16.56 -9.47 13.13
N THR A 268 17.03 -9.97 14.26
CA THR A 268 18.45 -9.87 14.62
C THR A 268 19.34 -10.77 13.78
N ARG A 269 18.76 -11.73 13.04
CA ARG A 269 19.42 -12.64 12.11
C ARG A 269 19.37 -12.18 10.66
N CYS A 270 18.64 -11.10 10.36
CA CYS A 270 18.63 -10.54 9.00
C CYS A 270 19.94 -9.83 8.70
N ASP A 271 20.43 -9.93 7.48
CA ASP A 271 21.59 -9.14 7.04
C ASP A 271 21.26 -7.65 6.99
N THR A 272 20.02 -7.34 6.62
CA THR A 272 19.49 -5.98 6.57
C THR A 272 18.05 -5.96 7.05
N VAL A 273 17.72 -4.97 7.88
CA VAL A 273 16.37 -4.70 8.35
C VAL A 273 15.98 -3.29 7.91
N GLN A 274 14.78 -3.15 7.35
CA GLN A 274 14.23 -1.87 6.94
C GLN A 274 12.96 -1.56 7.74
N ALA A 275 12.85 -0.33 8.24
CA ALA A 275 11.60 0.21 8.79
C ALA A 275 11.01 1.25 7.83
N SER A 276 9.72 1.12 7.51
CA SER A 276 9.01 2.04 6.61
C SER A 276 7.53 2.11 6.95
N LEU A 277 6.88 3.20 6.53
CA LEU A 277 5.40 3.33 6.63
C LEU A 277 4.67 2.54 5.55
N ASN A 278 5.40 2.15 4.52
CA ASN A 278 4.88 1.35 3.42
C ASN A 278 5.96 0.36 2.98
N SER A 279 5.66 -0.94 2.98
CA SER A 279 6.60 -2.00 2.61
C SER A 279 7.21 -1.89 1.19
N ALA A 280 6.60 -1.10 0.30
CA ALA A 280 7.13 -0.84 -1.03
C ALA A 280 7.99 0.44 -1.11
N SER A 281 8.08 1.22 -0.04
CA SER A 281 8.80 2.51 -0.03
C SER A 281 10.18 2.35 0.59
N PRO A 282 11.19 3.11 0.12
CA PRO A 282 12.46 3.21 0.80
C PRO A 282 12.29 3.70 2.22
N GLY A 283 12.79 2.95 3.18
CA GLY A 283 12.70 3.25 4.61
C GLY A 283 14.08 3.43 5.25
N THR A 284 14.07 3.58 6.56
CA THR A 284 15.29 3.57 7.35
C THR A 284 15.82 2.14 7.43
N MET A 285 17.04 1.93 6.98
CA MET A 285 17.68 0.62 6.95
C MET A 285 18.74 0.50 8.03
N PHE A 286 18.85 -0.71 8.53
CA PHE A 286 19.96 -1.14 9.37
C PHE A 286 20.58 -2.41 8.75
N ALA A 287 21.87 -2.42 8.48
CA ALA A 287 22.58 -3.58 7.97
C ALA A 287 23.46 -4.21 9.04
N VAL A 288 23.35 -5.52 9.18
CA VAL A 288 24.28 -6.31 9.96
C VAL A 288 25.39 -6.79 9.04
N ILE A 289 26.60 -6.27 9.24
CA ILE A 289 27.74 -6.61 8.39
C ILE A 289 28.57 -7.67 9.10
N THR A 290 28.68 -8.84 8.48
CA THR A 290 29.37 -9.99 9.06
C THR A 290 30.88 -10.00 8.79
N SER A 291 31.39 -9.30 7.75
CA SER A 291 32.81 -9.31 7.40
C SER A 291 33.30 -7.96 6.87
N ALA A 292 34.24 -7.35 7.61
CA ALA A 292 34.91 -6.11 7.20
C ALA A 292 35.74 -6.24 5.90
N LYS A 293 36.32 -7.41 5.64
CA LYS A 293 37.19 -7.63 4.47
C LYS A 293 36.45 -7.56 3.14
N THR A 294 35.20 -8.05 3.10
CA THR A 294 34.40 -8.09 1.87
C THR A 294 33.95 -6.70 1.43
N LEU A 295 33.76 -5.77 2.35
CA LEU A 295 33.29 -4.42 2.07
C LEU A 295 34.40 -3.46 1.64
N LEU A 296 35.57 -3.56 2.24
CA LEU A 296 36.71 -2.70 1.89
C LEU A 296 37.20 -2.95 0.45
N GLY A 297 36.98 -4.15 -0.10
CA GLY A 297 37.35 -4.50 -1.48
C GLY A 297 36.37 -4.01 -2.56
N ASN A 298 35.16 -3.59 -2.21
CA ASN A 298 34.06 -3.26 -3.15
C ASN A 298 33.57 -1.81 -3.05
N ILE A 299 34.31 -0.90 -2.43
CA ILE A 299 33.91 0.50 -2.29
C ILE A 299 34.28 1.27 -3.56
N ASP A 300 33.59 1.03 -4.64
CA ASP A 300 33.60 1.84 -5.88
C ASP A 300 32.59 2.99 -5.84
N ASP A 301 32.25 3.51 -4.67
CA ASP A 301 31.35 4.64 -4.54
C ASP A 301 32.10 5.94 -4.77
N PRO A 302 31.78 6.74 -5.82
CA PRO A 302 32.46 7.99 -6.12
C PRO A 302 32.51 8.97 -4.94
N TYR A 303 31.49 8.93 -4.09
CA TYR A 303 31.38 9.79 -2.91
C TYR A 303 32.46 9.47 -1.87
N PHE A 304 32.73 8.18 -1.64
CA PHE A 304 33.77 7.73 -0.69
C PHE A 304 35.15 7.57 -1.31
N SER A 305 35.27 7.84 -2.60
CA SER A 305 36.56 7.71 -3.31
C SER A 305 37.74 8.39 -2.61
N PRO A 306 37.59 9.63 -2.05
CA PRO A 306 38.68 10.24 -1.30
C PRO A 306 39.02 9.53 0.02
N LEU A 307 37.96 9.04 0.72
CA LEU A 307 38.13 8.33 1.97
C LEU A 307 38.58 6.88 1.74
N SER A 308 38.12 6.23 0.67
CA SER A 308 38.48 4.84 0.36
C SER A 308 39.95 4.63 0.14
N LYS A 309 40.67 5.62 -0.42
CA LYS A 309 42.13 5.60 -0.58
C LYS A 309 42.87 5.69 0.75
N ALA A 310 42.37 6.51 1.67
CA ALA A 310 42.95 6.71 2.99
C ALA A 310 42.52 5.60 3.99
N LEU A 311 41.38 4.99 3.80
CA LEU A 311 40.76 4.06 4.76
C LEU A 311 41.66 2.90 5.19
N PRO A 312 42.47 2.25 4.31
CA PRO A 312 43.40 1.20 4.71
C PRO A 312 44.51 1.68 5.66
N GLN A 313 44.75 3.00 5.72
CA GLN A 313 45.79 3.61 6.56
C GLN A 313 45.23 4.05 7.93
N PHE A 314 43.90 4.07 8.11
CA PHE A 314 43.27 4.33 9.38
C PHE A 314 43.46 3.14 10.35
N SER A 315 43.23 3.40 11.63
CA SER A 315 43.25 2.36 12.67
C SER A 315 42.20 1.26 12.40
N PRO A 316 42.41 0.02 12.86
CA PRO A 316 41.44 -1.05 12.74
C PRO A 316 40.07 -0.71 13.35
N SER A 317 40.03 0.13 14.40
CA SER A 317 38.79 0.62 15.02
C SER A 317 38.03 1.56 14.09
N ALA A 318 38.70 2.46 13.40
CA ALA A 318 38.15 3.37 12.42
C ALA A 318 37.61 2.60 11.20
N GLN A 319 38.37 1.64 10.69
CA GLN A 319 37.92 0.79 9.58
C GLN A 319 36.69 -0.01 9.95
N ARG A 320 36.65 -0.61 11.15
CA ARG A 320 35.47 -1.33 11.65
C ARG A 320 34.26 -0.40 11.77
N TYR A 321 34.42 0.79 12.34
CA TYR A 321 33.35 1.77 12.45
C TYR A 321 32.82 2.15 11.08
N PHE A 322 33.68 2.44 10.12
CA PHE A 322 33.28 2.75 8.76
C PHE A 322 32.40 1.64 8.17
N VAL A 323 32.90 0.40 8.22
CA VAL A 323 32.20 -0.75 7.65
C VAL A 323 30.85 -1.01 8.32
N THR A 324 30.76 -0.87 9.64
CA THR A 324 29.50 -1.11 10.36
C THR A 324 28.49 0.04 10.23
N SER A 325 28.96 1.25 9.95
CA SER A 325 28.11 2.43 9.80
C SER A 325 27.74 2.72 8.35
N TYR A 326 28.61 2.33 7.40
CA TYR A 326 28.39 2.49 5.97
C TYR A 326 27.73 1.26 5.37
N ASN A 327 26.43 1.35 5.07
CA ASN A 327 25.74 0.25 4.43
C ASN A 327 25.87 0.32 2.92
N SER A 328 26.73 -0.52 2.36
CA SER A 328 26.93 -0.67 0.91
C SER A 328 26.13 -1.82 0.30
N SER A 329 25.35 -2.54 1.10
CA SER A 329 24.58 -3.69 0.63
C SER A 329 23.53 -3.26 -0.37
N PHE A 330 23.48 -3.93 -1.52
CA PHE A 330 22.36 -3.81 -2.42
C PHE A 330 21.19 -4.61 -1.87
N PHE A 331 20.02 -4.03 -1.95
CA PHE A 331 18.78 -4.74 -1.64
C PHE A 331 17.77 -4.56 -2.78
N GLN A 332 16.93 -5.53 -2.96
CA GLN A 332 15.83 -5.48 -3.91
C GLN A 332 14.56 -5.13 -3.14
N PRO A 333 14.03 -3.92 -3.29
CA PRO A 333 12.80 -3.56 -2.60
C PRO A 333 11.64 -4.41 -3.09
N LEU A 334 10.62 -4.53 -2.26
CA LEU A 334 9.37 -5.17 -2.64
C LEU A 334 8.72 -4.40 -3.78
N SER A 335 8.23 -5.13 -4.74
CA SER A 335 7.44 -4.60 -5.86
C SER A 335 6.04 -5.16 -5.81
N THR A 336 5.09 -4.43 -6.37
CA THR A 336 3.74 -4.97 -6.59
C THR A 336 3.82 -6.06 -7.63
N ILE A 337 3.53 -7.30 -7.23
CA ILE A 337 3.48 -8.47 -8.09
C ILE A 337 2.04 -8.83 -8.50
N PHE A 338 1.06 -8.18 -7.88
CA PHE A 338 -0.33 -8.18 -8.29
C PHE A 338 -1.07 -6.99 -7.69
N SER A 339 -1.97 -6.38 -8.47
CA SER A 339 -2.88 -5.31 -8.03
C SER A 339 -4.33 -5.74 -8.21
N GLY A 340 -5.12 -5.57 -7.16
CA GLY A 340 -6.55 -5.86 -7.16
C GLY A 340 -7.41 -5.01 -8.08
N GLU A 341 -6.86 -3.98 -8.70
CA GLU A 341 -7.55 -3.15 -9.70
C GLU A 341 -8.08 -3.96 -10.90
N LYS A 342 -7.36 -5.06 -11.26
CA LYS A 342 -7.84 -5.98 -12.29
C LYS A 342 -9.12 -6.69 -11.84
N LEU A 343 -9.15 -7.18 -10.61
CA LEU A 343 -10.33 -7.85 -10.02
C LEU A 343 -11.50 -6.88 -9.90
N GLU A 344 -11.24 -5.63 -9.51
CA GLU A 344 -12.25 -4.58 -9.48
C GLU A 344 -12.85 -4.33 -10.86
N LYS A 345 -12.03 -4.22 -11.91
CA LYS A 345 -12.50 -4.04 -13.28
C LYS A 345 -13.38 -5.21 -13.73
N GLU A 346 -12.95 -6.44 -13.44
CA GLU A 346 -13.72 -7.65 -13.75
C GLU A 346 -15.03 -7.69 -12.97
N PHE A 347 -15.02 -7.37 -11.67
CA PHE A 347 -16.21 -7.27 -10.83
C PHE A 347 -17.18 -6.20 -11.36
N ASN A 348 -16.69 -5.01 -11.66
CA ASN A 348 -17.50 -3.92 -12.20
C ASN A 348 -18.07 -4.25 -13.59
N ALA A 349 -17.31 -4.94 -14.44
CA ALA A 349 -17.81 -5.41 -15.75
C ALA A 349 -18.93 -6.43 -15.58
N ALA A 350 -18.76 -7.43 -14.70
CA ALA A 350 -19.80 -8.42 -14.40
C ALA A 350 -21.06 -7.76 -13.81
N ARG A 351 -20.88 -6.89 -12.82
CA ARG A 351 -21.96 -6.10 -12.21
C ARG A 351 -22.72 -5.28 -13.23
N ASN A 352 -22.03 -4.57 -14.13
CA ASN A 352 -22.66 -3.75 -15.16
C ASN A 352 -23.42 -4.61 -16.17
N ALA A 353 -22.94 -5.81 -16.51
CA ALA A 353 -23.66 -6.76 -17.35
C ALA A 353 -24.94 -7.23 -16.68
N GLU A 354 -24.92 -7.58 -15.39
CA GLU A 354 -26.11 -7.95 -14.62
C GLU A 354 -27.11 -6.80 -14.54
N LEU A 355 -26.66 -5.58 -14.19
CA LEU A 355 -27.50 -4.40 -14.15
C LEU A 355 -28.17 -4.13 -15.50
N SER A 356 -27.43 -4.31 -16.59
CA SER A 356 -27.98 -4.19 -17.94
C SER A 356 -29.05 -5.24 -18.22
N ALA A 357 -28.83 -6.50 -17.84
CA ALA A 357 -29.80 -7.56 -17.98
C ALA A 357 -31.10 -7.28 -17.19
N TYR A 358 -30.97 -6.85 -15.93
CA TYR A 358 -32.13 -6.49 -15.12
C TYR A 358 -32.89 -5.27 -15.66
N ARG A 359 -32.21 -4.26 -16.22
CA ARG A 359 -32.83 -3.13 -16.93
C ARG A 359 -33.63 -3.61 -18.14
N ILE A 360 -33.08 -4.48 -18.96
CA ILE A 360 -33.76 -5.04 -20.12
C ILE A 360 -35.02 -5.84 -19.68
N MET A 361 -34.88 -6.70 -18.69
CA MET A 361 -36.03 -7.45 -18.12
C MET A 361 -37.10 -6.52 -17.61
N LEU A 362 -36.74 -5.45 -16.89
CA LEU A 362 -37.69 -4.45 -16.41
C LEU A 362 -38.42 -3.72 -17.55
N ILE A 363 -37.71 -3.31 -18.58
CA ILE A 363 -38.28 -2.66 -19.77
C ILE A 363 -39.26 -3.60 -20.47
N ILE A 364 -38.86 -4.84 -20.75
CA ILE A 364 -39.72 -5.83 -21.43
C ILE A 364 -40.98 -6.11 -20.59
N SER A 365 -40.81 -6.40 -19.31
CA SER A 365 -41.98 -6.68 -18.42
C SER A 365 -42.89 -5.46 -18.28
N SER A 366 -42.33 -4.24 -18.27
CA SER A 366 -43.12 -3.01 -18.21
C SER A 366 -43.91 -2.77 -19.49
N ILE A 367 -43.37 -3.04 -20.67
CA ILE A 367 -44.07 -2.95 -21.97
C ILE A 367 -45.18 -3.99 -22.01
N ILE A 368 -44.89 -5.24 -21.68
CA ILE A 368 -45.94 -6.29 -21.63
C ILE A 368 -47.03 -5.92 -20.61
N GLY A 369 -46.63 -5.45 -19.44
CA GLY A 369 -47.55 -4.98 -18.37
C GLY A 369 -48.45 -3.85 -18.85
N PHE A 370 -47.91 -2.88 -19.61
CA PHE A 370 -48.67 -1.78 -20.19
C PHE A 370 -49.75 -2.27 -21.16
N PHE A 371 -49.42 -3.16 -22.07
CA PHE A 371 -50.41 -3.73 -23.01
C PHE A 371 -51.45 -4.60 -22.31
N LEU A 372 -51.02 -5.41 -21.36
CA LEU A 372 -51.96 -6.22 -20.54
C LEU A 372 -52.93 -5.35 -19.75
N PHE A 373 -52.39 -4.33 -19.07
CA PHE A 373 -53.19 -3.40 -18.31
C PHE A 373 -54.18 -2.64 -19.21
N GLY A 374 -53.72 -2.14 -20.36
CA GLY A 374 -54.56 -1.50 -21.38
C GLY A 374 -55.68 -2.41 -21.88
N TYR A 375 -55.36 -3.67 -22.19
CA TYR A 375 -56.34 -4.67 -22.62
C TYR A 375 -57.40 -4.95 -21.53
N ILE A 376 -56.94 -5.12 -20.27
CA ILE A 376 -57.86 -5.35 -19.14
C ILE A 376 -58.77 -4.15 -18.93
N MET A 377 -58.25 -2.94 -18.99
CA MET A 377 -59.04 -1.71 -18.86
C MET A 377 -60.07 -1.57 -19.95
N LEU A 378 -59.68 -1.78 -21.21
CA LEU A 378 -60.59 -1.71 -22.36
C LEU A 378 -61.70 -2.76 -22.29
N LYS A 379 -61.37 -3.99 -21.85
CA LYS A 379 -62.35 -5.07 -21.70
C LYS A 379 -63.37 -4.82 -20.60
N ASN A 380 -63.00 -4.08 -19.55
CA ASN A 380 -63.86 -3.77 -18.42
C ASN A 380 -64.73 -2.52 -18.66
N ILE A 381 -64.59 -1.83 -19.77
CA ILE A 381 -65.51 -0.78 -20.18
C ILE A 381 -66.85 -1.42 -20.51
N LYS A 382 -67.84 -1.15 -19.66
CA LYS A 382 -69.20 -1.63 -19.87
C LYS A 382 -70.02 -0.55 -20.55
N VAL A 383 -70.76 -0.97 -21.56
CA VAL A 383 -71.84 -0.13 -22.11
C VAL A 383 -72.94 -0.13 -21.09
N ILE A 384 -73.28 1.04 -20.58
CA ILE A 384 -74.46 1.24 -19.69
C ILE A 384 -75.58 1.76 -20.59
N GLU A 385 -76.63 0.97 -20.69
CA GLU A 385 -77.86 1.31 -21.41
C GLU A 385 -78.89 1.81 -20.37
N ASP A 386 -79.63 2.80 -20.74
CA ASP A 386 -80.79 3.26 -19.91
C ASP A 386 -81.98 2.33 -20.07
N GLU A 387 -83.10 2.66 -19.38
CA GLU A 387 -84.33 1.86 -19.41
C GLU A 387 -84.95 1.76 -20.81
N ASP A 388 -84.62 2.68 -21.73
CA ASP A 388 -85.05 2.72 -23.12
C ASP A 388 -84.09 2.04 -24.08
N GLY A 389 -83.00 1.47 -23.59
CA GLY A 389 -81.98 0.78 -24.40
C GLY A 389 -80.99 1.73 -25.11
N GLU A 390 -80.97 3.02 -24.79
CA GLU A 390 -80.03 3.96 -25.34
C GLU A 390 -78.71 3.94 -24.56
N VAL A 391 -77.65 3.98 -25.30
CA VAL A 391 -76.28 4.02 -24.70
C VAL A 391 -76.03 5.37 -24.02
N ILE A 392 -75.73 5.37 -22.71
CA ILE A 392 -75.36 6.58 -21.99
C ILE A 392 -74.00 7.03 -22.39
N SER A 393 -73.92 7.88 -23.42
CA SER A 393 -72.64 8.34 -24.04
C SER A 393 -71.71 9.00 -23.04
N ASN A 394 -72.22 9.76 -22.07
CA ASN A 394 -71.41 10.39 -21.02
C ASN A 394 -70.75 9.38 -20.06
N SER A 395 -71.40 8.24 -19.80
CA SER A 395 -70.75 7.17 -18.99
C SER A 395 -69.65 6.48 -19.72
N LEU A 396 -69.77 6.22 -21.02
CA LEU A 396 -68.74 5.62 -21.85
C LEU A 396 -67.52 6.53 -22.01
N ALA A 397 -67.74 7.83 -22.26
CA ALA A 397 -66.70 8.84 -22.36
C ALA A 397 -65.89 8.97 -21.04
N LYS A 398 -66.62 8.98 -19.90
CA LYS A 398 -66.00 9.03 -18.56
C LYS A 398 -65.14 7.78 -18.28
N GLN A 399 -65.60 6.57 -18.60
CA GLN A 399 -64.85 5.32 -18.44
C GLN A 399 -63.61 5.29 -19.31
N ARG A 400 -63.70 5.74 -20.58
CA ARG A 400 -62.54 5.87 -21.49
C ARG A 400 -61.51 6.88 -20.98
N ALA A 401 -61.99 8.02 -20.48
CA ALA A 401 -61.09 9.04 -19.90
C ALA A 401 -60.34 8.49 -18.66
N ILE A 402 -60.99 7.77 -17.78
CA ILE A 402 -60.35 7.12 -16.63
C ILE A 402 -59.31 6.09 -17.09
N ALA A 403 -59.62 5.28 -18.12
CA ALA A 403 -58.70 4.29 -18.64
C ALA A 403 -57.43 4.96 -19.25
N ILE A 404 -57.61 6.05 -20.00
CA ILE A 404 -56.50 6.83 -20.56
C ILE A 404 -55.65 7.46 -19.46
N CYS A 405 -56.26 8.07 -18.46
CA CYS A 405 -55.54 8.63 -17.30
C CYS A 405 -54.77 7.57 -16.53
N ALA A 406 -55.33 6.39 -16.29
CA ALA A 406 -54.67 5.29 -15.64
C ALA A 406 -53.47 4.74 -16.43
N LEU A 407 -53.59 4.61 -17.77
CA LEU A 407 -52.49 4.22 -18.64
C LEU A 407 -51.38 5.26 -18.68
N SER A 408 -51.73 6.55 -18.73
CA SER A 408 -50.78 7.65 -18.67
C SER A 408 -50.03 7.66 -17.36
N PHE A 409 -50.70 7.47 -16.26
CA PHE A 409 -50.09 7.38 -14.92
C PHE A 409 -49.12 6.19 -14.83
N TYR A 410 -49.53 5.01 -15.35
CA TYR A 410 -48.68 3.84 -15.40
C TYR A 410 -47.38 4.10 -16.23
N ALA A 411 -47.53 4.72 -17.39
CA ALA A 411 -46.39 5.07 -18.23
C ALA A 411 -45.44 6.06 -17.53
N LEU A 412 -45.97 7.10 -16.89
CA LEU A 412 -45.20 8.07 -16.13
C LEU A 412 -44.50 7.43 -14.93
N PHE A 413 -45.17 6.52 -14.23
CA PHE A 413 -44.61 5.78 -13.11
C PHE A 413 -43.39 4.93 -13.57
N ILE A 414 -43.51 4.19 -14.67
CA ILE A 414 -42.44 3.37 -15.21
C ILE A 414 -41.24 4.24 -15.67
N LEU A 415 -41.54 5.35 -16.36
CA LEU A 415 -40.50 6.29 -16.76
C LEU A 415 -39.77 6.89 -15.55
N GLY A 416 -40.51 7.29 -14.52
CA GLY A 416 -39.94 7.77 -13.26
C GLY A 416 -39.08 6.72 -12.55
N LEU A 417 -39.55 5.47 -12.53
CA LEU A 417 -38.79 4.36 -11.93
C LEU A 417 -37.48 4.09 -12.70
N LEU A 418 -37.54 4.05 -14.04
CA LEU A 418 -36.36 3.87 -14.87
C LEU A 418 -35.35 5.02 -14.70
N TYR A 419 -35.86 6.26 -14.64
CA TYR A 419 -35.03 7.43 -14.36
C TYR A 419 -34.35 7.34 -12.99
N PHE A 420 -35.12 6.98 -11.94
CA PHE A 420 -34.61 6.80 -10.59
C PHE A 420 -33.52 5.70 -10.53
N LEU A 421 -33.81 4.54 -11.12
CA LEU A 421 -32.83 3.44 -11.18
C LEU A 421 -31.57 3.79 -11.98
N ASN A 422 -31.67 4.69 -12.95
CA ASN A 422 -30.51 5.15 -13.71
C ASN A 422 -29.66 6.16 -12.93
N ASN A 423 -30.26 6.91 -12.01
CA ASN A 423 -29.56 7.91 -11.18
C ASN A 423 -29.11 7.35 -9.82
N LEU A 424 -29.47 6.12 -9.46
CA LEU A 424 -28.90 5.40 -8.32
C LEU A 424 -27.47 4.89 -8.61
N ALA A 425 -26.99 5.04 -9.82
CA ALA A 425 -25.65 4.67 -10.27
C ALA A 425 -24.62 5.83 -9.97
#